data_45f9878184f97dda5469957a49f549ee
#
_entry.id   45f9878184f97dda5469957a49f549ee
#
_cell.length_a   1.000
_cell.length_b   1.000
_cell.length_c   1.000
_cell.angle_alpha   90.00
_cell.angle_beta   90.00
_cell.angle_gamma   90.00
#
_symmetry.space_group_name_H-M   'P 1'
#
loop_
_entity.id
_entity.type
_entity.pdbx_description
1 polymer ?
#
loop_
_entity_poly.entity_id
_entity_poly.type
_entity_poly.pdbx_seq_one_letter_code
_entity_poly.pdbx_strand_id
1 'polypeptide(L)'
;MNKVIEVIKIIASGQKHFINFIRIAIFIVMAWIGGLKAFQYEADGIVPFVINSPFMNFFYNNTGKTATDANGKTVAEYTLYKNPEGKTVQKNVDWHKSNGTYYFSYGLGTFIVIIGLLTLLGIWSPKIGLVGGLLTFGMSIVTLSFLITTPEVYVPNLGGDFPTPQYGFPYLSGAGRLVLK
;
A
#
# COMPACT_ATOMS: atom_id res chain seq x y z
N MET A 1 -4.76 -32.67 33.45
CA MET A 1 -4.08 -32.89 32.14
C MET A 1 -5.08 -33.18 31.00
N ASN A 2 -6.13 -33.98 31.21
CA ASN A 2 -7.11 -34.32 30.16
C ASN A 2 -7.94 -33.16 29.60
N LYS A 3 -8.38 -32.19 30.42
CA LYS A 3 -9.18 -31.05 29.96
C LYS A 3 -8.43 -30.11 29.01
N VAL A 4 -7.15 -29.90 29.26
CA VAL A 4 -6.29 -29.06 28.38
C VAL A 4 -6.12 -29.72 27.02
N ILE A 5 -5.93 -31.04 26.98
CA ILE A 5 -5.81 -31.82 25.74
C ILE A 5 -7.13 -31.79 24.94
N GLU A 6 -8.29 -31.85 25.61
CA GLU A 6 -9.60 -31.72 24.97
C GLU A 6 -9.78 -30.33 24.33
N VAL A 7 -9.46 -29.27 25.04
CA VAL A 7 -9.53 -27.89 24.51
C VAL A 7 -8.61 -27.73 23.31
N ILE A 8 -7.37 -28.25 23.37
CA ILE A 8 -6.44 -28.21 22.23
C ILE A 8 -7.00 -28.99 21.02
N LYS A 9 -7.63 -30.14 21.23
CA LYS A 9 -8.26 -30.90 20.15
C LYS A 9 -9.43 -30.16 19.52
N ILE A 10 -10.27 -29.48 20.30
CA ILE A 10 -11.38 -28.64 19.80
C ILE A 10 -10.83 -27.49 18.96
N ILE A 11 -9.80 -26.79 19.43
CA ILE A 11 -9.16 -25.71 18.67
C ILE A 11 -8.54 -26.23 17.37
N ALA A 12 -7.82 -27.36 17.44
CA ALA A 12 -7.22 -27.99 16.26
C ALA A 12 -8.26 -28.45 15.24
N SER A 13 -9.43 -28.93 15.67
CA SER A 13 -10.53 -29.30 14.76
C SER A 13 -11.11 -28.09 14.00
N GLY A 14 -11.03 -26.90 14.58
CA GLY A 14 -11.45 -25.64 13.96
C GLY A 14 -10.44 -25.02 12.99
N GLN A 15 -9.21 -25.52 12.92
CA GLN A 15 -8.12 -24.92 12.15
C GLN A 15 -8.51 -24.57 10.69
N LYS A 16 -9.18 -25.47 9.99
CA LYS A 16 -9.61 -25.25 8.61
C LYS A 16 -10.57 -24.07 8.48
N HIS A 17 -11.50 -23.92 9.43
CA HIS A 17 -12.46 -22.82 9.43
C HIS A 17 -11.75 -21.48 9.72
N PHE A 18 -10.82 -21.44 10.65
CA PHE A 18 -10.02 -20.25 10.94
C PHE A 18 -9.17 -19.84 9.74
N ILE A 19 -8.51 -20.78 9.07
CA ILE A 19 -7.71 -20.48 7.86
C ILE A 19 -8.62 -19.93 6.75
N ASN A 20 -9.80 -20.52 6.53
CA ASN A 20 -10.73 -20.02 5.53
C ASN A 20 -11.27 -18.64 5.89
N PHE A 21 -11.56 -18.36 7.16
CA PHE A 21 -11.93 -17.04 7.63
C PHE A 21 -10.85 -15.99 7.36
N ILE A 22 -9.58 -16.31 7.65
CA ILE A 22 -8.43 -15.43 7.35
C ILE A 22 -8.34 -15.16 5.85
N ARG A 23 -8.55 -16.17 4.98
CA ARG A 23 -8.54 -15.98 3.52
C ARG A 23 -9.63 -15.01 3.06
N ILE A 24 -10.82 -15.12 3.62
CA ILE A 24 -11.94 -14.21 3.33
C ILE A 24 -11.58 -12.79 3.79
N ALA A 25 -11.05 -12.64 4.99
CA ALA A 25 -10.64 -11.33 5.53
C ALA A 25 -9.55 -10.68 4.65
N ILE A 26 -8.52 -11.44 4.26
CA ILE A 26 -7.47 -10.96 3.34
C ILE A 26 -8.09 -10.52 2.02
N PHE A 27 -8.98 -11.31 1.43
CA PHE A 27 -9.64 -10.95 0.18
C PHE A 27 -10.43 -9.64 0.30
N ILE A 28 -11.22 -9.47 1.36
CA ILE A 28 -12.00 -8.24 1.59
C ILE A 28 -11.06 -7.02 1.66
N VAL A 29 -9.99 -7.12 2.43
CA VAL A 29 -9.00 -6.03 2.56
C VAL A 29 -8.33 -5.73 1.21
N MET A 30 -7.89 -6.75 0.49
CA MET A 30 -7.23 -6.57 -0.80
C MET A 30 -8.18 -6.05 -1.88
N ALA A 31 -9.42 -6.53 -1.92
CA ALA A 31 -10.42 -6.01 -2.84
C ALA A 31 -10.73 -4.53 -2.56
N TRP A 32 -10.83 -4.15 -1.28
CA TRP A 32 -11.01 -2.76 -0.87
C TRP A 32 -9.83 -1.89 -1.28
N ILE A 33 -8.61 -2.24 -0.85
CA ILE A 33 -7.40 -1.45 -1.13
C ILE A 33 -7.11 -1.38 -2.63
N GLY A 34 -7.26 -2.52 -3.34
CA GLY A 34 -7.08 -2.57 -4.79
C GLY A 34 -8.13 -1.75 -5.54
N GLY A 35 -9.40 -1.81 -5.10
CA GLY A 35 -10.48 -1.02 -5.67
C GLY A 35 -10.27 0.50 -5.49
N LEU A 36 -9.74 0.93 -4.35
CA LEU A 36 -9.41 2.33 -4.11
C LEU A 36 -8.40 2.90 -5.11
N LYS A 37 -7.54 2.06 -5.70
CA LYS A 37 -6.57 2.50 -6.72
C LYS A 37 -7.20 2.97 -8.04
N ALA A 38 -8.49 2.75 -8.23
CA ALA A 38 -9.25 3.33 -9.34
C ALA A 38 -9.57 4.83 -9.15
N PHE A 39 -9.41 5.37 -7.94
CA PHE A 39 -9.70 6.77 -7.63
C PHE A 39 -8.44 7.62 -7.67
N GLN A 40 -8.55 8.84 -8.23
CA GLN A 40 -7.43 9.75 -8.45
C GLN A 40 -6.70 10.10 -7.15
N TYR A 41 -7.42 10.40 -6.07
CA TYR A 41 -6.81 10.78 -4.80
C TYR A 41 -5.89 9.68 -4.22
N GLU A 42 -6.26 8.42 -4.41
CA GLU A 42 -5.41 7.29 -4.00
C GLU A 42 -4.23 7.09 -4.96
N ALA A 43 -4.45 7.28 -6.26
CA ALA A 43 -3.38 7.21 -7.25
C ALA A 43 -2.33 8.31 -7.00
N ASP A 44 -2.76 9.53 -6.72
CA ASP A 44 -1.88 10.66 -6.38
C ASP A 44 -1.13 10.38 -5.06
N GLY A 45 -1.82 9.79 -4.08
CA GLY A 45 -1.25 9.48 -2.76
C GLY A 45 -0.17 8.39 -2.76
N ILE A 46 -0.09 7.55 -3.78
CA ILE A 46 0.97 6.53 -3.87
C ILE A 46 2.24 7.01 -4.58
N VAL A 47 2.22 8.19 -5.21
CA VAL A 47 3.35 8.71 -6.00
C VAL A 47 4.66 8.77 -5.21
N PRO A 48 4.70 9.31 -3.98
CA PRO A 48 5.94 9.35 -3.20
C PRO A 48 6.54 7.95 -2.98
N PHE A 49 5.69 6.97 -2.72
CA PHE A 49 6.13 5.60 -2.46
C PHE A 49 6.72 4.93 -3.70
N VAL A 50 6.07 5.12 -4.84
CA VAL A 50 6.51 4.52 -6.11
C VAL A 50 7.79 5.17 -6.61
N ILE A 51 7.87 6.51 -6.60
CA ILE A 51 9.05 7.26 -7.06
C ILE A 51 10.30 6.92 -6.24
N ASN A 52 10.17 6.78 -4.93
CA ASN A 52 11.28 6.51 -4.04
C ASN A 52 11.59 5.02 -3.86
N SER A 53 10.76 4.13 -4.43
CA SER A 53 10.97 2.69 -4.32
C SER A 53 11.91 2.16 -5.41
N PRO A 54 13.02 1.49 -5.06
CA PRO A 54 13.89 0.84 -6.04
C PRO A 54 13.21 -0.29 -6.82
N PHE A 55 12.07 -0.79 -6.29
CA PHE A 55 11.30 -1.88 -6.92
C PHE A 55 10.23 -1.39 -7.89
N MET A 56 9.87 -0.09 -7.86
CA MET A 56 8.70 0.42 -8.59
C MET A 56 8.94 1.75 -9.32
N ASN A 57 10.04 2.45 -9.06
CA ASN A 57 10.29 3.77 -9.65
C ASN A 57 10.32 3.76 -11.19
N PHE A 58 10.66 2.65 -11.81
CA PHE A 58 10.69 2.48 -13.27
C PHE A 58 9.30 2.49 -13.93
N PHE A 59 8.23 2.42 -13.16
CA PHE A 59 6.87 2.57 -13.70
C PHE A 59 6.49 4.02 -14.00
N TYR A 60 7.24 5.00 -13.47
CA TYR A 60 6.96 6.41 -13.65
C TYR A 60 7.99 7.10 -14.54
N ASN A 61 7.51 8.10 -15.31
CA ASN A 61 8.35 8.84 -16.26
C ASN A 61 9.18 9.96 -15.60
N ASN A 62 8.75 10.45 -14.44
CA ASN A 62 9.35 11.62 -13.78
C ASN A 62 10.14 11.27 -12.51
N THR A 63 10.70 10.08 -12.46
CA THR A 63 11.53 9.63 -11.34
C THR A 63 12.84 10.43 -11.28
N GLY A 64 13.26 10.81 -10.07
CA GLY A 64 14.51 11.52 -9.85
C GLY A 64 14.51 13.00 -10.28
N LYS A 65 13.41 13.52 -10.83
CA LYS A 65 13.31 14.93 -11.21
C LYS A 65 13.18 15.83 -9.98
N THR A 66 13.87 16.95 -10.02
CA THR A 66 13.80 18.01 -9.02
C THR A 66 13.30 19.31 -9.66
N ALA A 67 12.66 20.14 -8.86
CA ALA A 67 12.19 21.47 -9.25
C ALA A 67 12.39 22.46 -8.10
N THR A 68 12.30 23.75 -8.38
CA THR A 68 12.39 24.81 -7.37
C THR A 68 10.99 25.16 -6.89
N ASP A 69 10.76 25.12 -5.58
CA ASP A 69 9.51 25.54 -4.96
C ASP A 69 9.36 27.07 -4.92
N ALA A 70 8.22 27.56 -4.43
CA ALA A 70 7.94 29.00 -4.31
C ALA A 70 8.91 29.74 -3.36
N ASN A 71 9.63 29.02 -2.51
CA ASN A 71 10.62 29.58 -1.57
C ASN A 71 12.05 29.53 -2.11
N GLY A 72 12.24 29.11 -3.37
CA GLY A 72 13.57 28.95 -3.97
C GLY A 72 14.31 27.67 -3.56
N LYS A 73 13.67 26.75 -2.85
CA LYS A 73 14.27 25.47 -2.42
C LYS A 73 14.12 24.40 -3.51
N THR A 74 15.20 23.67 -3.77
CA THR A 74 15.13 22.48 -4.62
C THR A 74 14.43 21.36 -3.90
N VAL A 75 13.33 20.87 -4.49
CA VAL A 75 12.49 19.81 -3.97
C VAL A 75 12.28 18.73 -5.04
N ALA A 76 11.85 17.53 -4.65
CA ALA A 76 11.42 16.54 -5.61
C ALA A 76 10.19 17.06 -6.39
N GLU A 77 10.22 16.96 -7.72
CA GLU A 77 9.21 17.57 -8.60
C GLU A 77 7.78 17.16 -8.23
N TYR A 78 7.56 15.92 -7.87
CA TYR A 78 6.22 15.41 -7.53
C TYR A 78 5.56 16.13 -6.35
N THR A 79 6.34 16.72 -5.43
CA THR A 79 5.81 17.46 -4.28
C THR A 79 5.07 18.73 -4.67
N LEU A 80 5.37 19.30 -5.86
CA LEU A 80 4.73 20.49 -6.41
C LEU A 80 3.37 20.19 -7.06
N TYR A 81 3.07 18.93 -7.32
CA TYR A 81 1.85 18.50 -8.02
C TYR A 81 0.89 17.73 -7.12
N LYS A 82 1.05 17.86 -5.81
CA LYS A 82 0.11 17.29 -4.85
C LYS A 82 -1.21 18.06 -4.89
N ASN A 83 -2.32 17.34 -5.05
CA ASN A 83 -3.64 17.94 -4.96
C ASN A 83 -3.98 18.27 -3.50
N PRO A 84 -4.50 19.48 -3.20
CA PRO A 84 -5.04 19.80 -1.89
C PRO A 84 -6.19 18.87 -1.52
N GLU A 85 -6.40 18.62 -0.23
CA GLU A 85 -7.47 17.75 0.23
C GLU A 85 -8.84 18.25 -0.27
N GLY A 86 -9.62 17.35 -0.87
CA GLY A 86 -10.95 17.63 -1.40
C GLY A 86 -10.99 18.52 -2.65
N LYS A 87 -9.84 18.88 -3.23
CA LYS A 87 -9.75 19.71 -4.44
C LYS A 87 -8.89 19.05 -5.50
N THR A 88 -9.36 19.11 -6.75
CA THR A 88 -8.59 18.65 -7.90
C THR A 88 -8.11 19.86 -8.69
N VAL A 89 -6.79 19.96 -8.87
CA VAL A 89 -6.15 21.01 -9.68
C VAL A 89 -5.78 20.40 -11.02
N GLN A 90 -6.32 20.93 -12.13
CA GLN A 90 -6.14 20.36 -13.47
C GLN A 90 -4.66 20.20 -13.84
N LYS A 91 -3.83 21.21 -13.54
CA LYS A 91 -2.37 21.14 -13.76
C LYS A 91 -1.73 19.91 -13.09
N ASN A 92 -2.15 19.59 -11.88
CA ASN A 92 -1.64 18.43 -11.14
C ASN A 92 -2.10 17.12 -11.79
N VAL A 93 -3.36 17.05 -12.20
CA VAL A 93 -3.91 15.90 -12.94
C VAL A 93 -3.14 15.66 -14.24
N ASP A 94 -2.84 16.71 -14.98
CA ASP A 94 -2.11 16.59 -16.25
C ASP A 94 -0.67 16.11 -16.03
N TRP A 95 -0.01 16.57 -14.96
CA TRP A 95 1.29 16.07 -14.57
C TRP A 95 1.22 14.57 -14.19
N HIS A 96 0.25 14.16 -13.39
CA HIS A 96 0.06 12.76 -13.02
C HIS A 96 -0.22 11.85 -14.24
N LYS A 97 -0.97 12.35 -15.21
CA LYS A 97 -1.18 11.64 -16.49
C LYS A 97 0.13 11.47 -17.25
N SER A 98 0.92 12.53 -17.38
CA SER A 98 2.22 12.48 -18.07
C SER A 98 3.24 11.61 -17.34
N ASN A 99 3.15 11.53 -16.02
CA ASN A 99 3.99 10.67 -15.17
C ASN A 99 3.63 9.17 -15.26
N GLY A 100 2.46 8.82 -15.83
CA GLY A 100 1.97 7.44 -15.86
C GLY A 100 1.27 6.99 -14.58
N THR A 101 1.03 7.91 -13.64
CA THR A 101 0.49 7.63 -12.29
C THR A 101 -0.80 6.82 -12.33
N TYR A 102 -1.77 7.23 -13.14
CA TYR A 102 -3.09 6.59 -13.15
C TYR A 102 -3.06 5.21 -13.79
N TYR A 103 -2.30 5.03 -14.87
CA TYR A 103 -2.14 3.71 -15.51
C TYR A 103 -1.49 2.72 -14.55
N PHE A 104 -0.43 3.14 -13.87
CA PHE A 104 0.21 2.32 -12.86
C PHE A 104 -0.74 1.99 -11.70
N SER A 105 -1.48 2.98 -11.20
CA SER A 105 -2.44 2.80 -10.11
C SER A 105 -3.51 1.77 -10.47
N TYR A 106 -4.09 1.86 -11.67
CA TYR A 106 -5.09 0.88 -12.13
C TYR A 106 -4.50 -0.52 -12.27
N GLY A 107 -3.30 -0.63 -12.84
CA GLY A 107 -2.60 -1.91 -12.95
C GLY A 107 -2.30 -2.52 -11.58
N LEU A 108 -1.77 -1.70 -10.65
CA LEU A 108 -1.50 -2.12 -9.28
C LEU A 108 -2.77 -2.54 -8.55
N GLY A 109 -3.84 -1.75 -8.66
CA GLY A 109 -5.13 -2.07 -8.05
C GLY A 109 -5.69 -3.40 -8.53
N THR A 110 -5.68 -3.62 -9.84
CA THR A 110 -6.09 -4.87 -10.46
C THR A 110 -5.25 -6.05 -9.97
N PHE A 111 -3.94 -5.88 -9.90
CA PHE A 111 -3.00 -6.89 -9.40
C PHE A 111 -3.30 -7.26 -7.94
N ILE A 112 -3.55 -6.26 -7.08
CA ILE A 112 -3.90 -6.47 -5.67
C ILE A 112 -5.19 -7.29 -5.54
N VAL A 113 -6.23 -6.95 -6.31
CA VAL A 113 -7.51 -7.68 -6.30
C VAL A 113 -7.32 -9.14 -6.76
N ILE A 114 -6.52 -9.36 -7.81
CA ILE A 114 -6.22 -10.71 -8.31
C ILE A 114 -5.51 -11.53 -7.23
N ILE A 115 -4.52 -10.98 -6.54
CA ILE A 115 -3.81 -11.68 -5.44
C ILE A 115 -4.80 -12.05 -4.33
N GLY A 116 -5.66 -11.13 -3.94
CA GLY A 116 -6.72 -11.38 -2.96
C GLY A 116 -7.64 -12.52 -3.39
N LEU A 117 -8.06 -12.52 -4.66
CA LEU A 117 -8.89 -13.57 -5.23
C LEU A 117 -8.19 -14.93 -5.24
N LEU A 118 -6.91 -14.99 -5.62
CA LEU A 118 -6.13 -16.24 -5.56
C LEU A 118 -6.03 -16.78 -4.13
N THR A 119 -5.87 -15.90 -3.16
CA THR A 119 -5.85 -16.27 -1.73
C THR A 119 -7.20 -16.83 -1.30
N LEU A 120 -8.32 -16.21 -1.72
CA LEU A 120 -9.68 -16.69 -1.45
C LEU A 120 -9.95 -18.05 -2.10
N LEU A 121 -9.54 -18.22 -3.37
CA LEU A 121 -9.69 -19.49 -4.10
C LEU A 121 -8.94 -20.65 -3.44
N GLY A 122 -8.03 -20.36 -2.52
CA GLY A 122 -7.40 -21.35 -1.65
C GLY A 122 -8.37 -22.12 -0.75
N ILE A 123 -9.63 -21.69 -0.61
CA ILE A 123 -10.69 -22.43 0.07
C ILE A 123 -10.99 -23.73 -0.68
N TRP A 124 -10.99 -23.66 -2.00
CA TRP A 124 -11.30 -24.82 -2.88
C TRP A 124 -10.04 -25.51 -3.41
N SER A 125 -8.96 -24.77 -3.65
CA SER A 125 -7.70 -25.31 -4.19
C SER A 125 -6.49 -24.83 -3.37
N PRO A 126 -5.88 -25.72 -2.56
CA PRO A 126 -4.70 -25.37 -1.77
C PRO A 126 -3.52 -24.87 -2.63
N LYS A 127 -3.37 -25.38 -3.86
CA LYS A 127 -2.30 -24.94 -4.77
C LYS A 127 -2.48 -23.47 -5.19
N ILE A 128 -3.71 -23.07 -5.54
CA ILE A 128 -4.03 -21.68 -5.89
C ILE A 128 -3.84 -20.78 -4.66
N GLY A 129 -4.30 -21.22 -3.49
CA GLY A 129 -4.13 -20.51 -2.24
C GLY A 129 -2.66 -20.32 -1.84
N LEU A 130 -1.79 -21.31 -2.14
CA LEU A 130 -0.35 -21.18 -1.93
C LEU A 130 0.23 -20.05 -2.80
N VAL A 131 -0.12 -20.01 -4.09
CA VAL A 131 0.33 -18.95 -5.00
C VAL A 131 -0.14 -17.58 -4.49
N GLY A 132 -1.43 -17.44 -4.16
CA GLY A 132 -1.98 -16.21 -3.60
C GLY A 132 -1.27 -15.78 -2.32
N GLY A 133 -1.00 -16.72 -1.40
CA GLY A 133 -0.29 -16.45 -0.15
C GLY A 133 1.16 -15.99 -0.36
N LEU A 134 1.90 -16.62 -1.28
CA LEU A 134 3.28 -16.22 -1.61
C LEU A 134 3.32 -14.83 -2.24
N LEU A 135 2.38 -14.51 -3.13
CA LEU A 135 2.28 -13.18 -3.74
C LEU A 135 1.90 -12.12 -2.70
N THR A 136 0.96 -12.43 -1.78
CA THR A 136 0.60 -11.55 -0.65
C THR A 136 1.82 -11.28 0.23
N PHE A 137 2.58 -12.30 0.56
CA PHE A 137 3.80 -12.17 1.35
C PHE A 137 4.86 -11.31 0.65
N GLY A 138 5.12 -11.55 -0.64
CA GLY A 138 6.05 -10.74 -1.41
C GLY A 138 5.64 -9.27 -1.49
N MET A 139 4.34 -9.01 -1.70
CA MET A 139 3.81 -7.66 -1.71
C MET A 139 3.92 -6.97 -0.35
N SER A 140 3.74 -7.71 0.75
CA SER A 140 3.93 -7.17 2.11
C SER A 140 5.38 -6.71 2.34
N ILE A 141 6.38 -7.45 1.84
CA ILE A 141 7.79 -7.03 1.91
C ILE A 141 8.02 -5.72 1.16
N VAL A 142 7.48 -5.59 -0.07
CA VAL A 142 7.58 -4.35 -0.85
C VAL A 142 6.91 -3.19 -0.10
N THR A 143 5.73 -3.40 0.45
CA THR A 143 5.01 -2.36 1.21
C THR A 143 5.77 -1.94 2.47
N LEU A 144 6.34 -2.90 3.21
CA LEU A 144 7.16 -2.61 4.39
C LEU A 144 8.44 -1.85 4.04
N SER A 145 9.01 -2.08 2.85
CA SER A 145 10.20 -1.34 2.40
C SER A 145 9.96 0.17 2.30
N PHE A 146 8.70 0.62 2.12
CA PHE A 146 8.35 2.04 2.10
C PHE A 146 8.66 2.76 3.41
N LEU A 147 8.68 2.07 4.54
CA LEU A 147 9.12 2.65 5.82
C LEU A 147 10.58 3.13 5.76
N ILE A 148 11.38 2.54 4.88
CA ILE A 148 12.80 2.88 4.70
C ILE A 148 12.98 3.85 3.51
N THR A 149 12.28 3.58 2.40
CA THR A 149 12.49 4.30 1.13
C THR A 149 11.74 5.63 1.05
N THR A 150 10.69 5.83 1.87
CA THR A 150 9.83 7.02 1.81
C THR A 150 9.50 7.57 3.20
N PRO A 151 10.52 7.85 4.05
CA PRO A 151 10.28 8.35 5.41
C PRO A 151 9.59 9.72 5.43
N GLU A 152 9.76 10.54 4.39
CA GLU A 152 9.17 11.87 4.27
C GLU A 152 7.64 11.87 4.26
N VAL A 153 7.01 10.76 3.91
CA VAL A 153 5.55 10.68 3.85
C VAL A 153 4.92 10.52 5.23
N TYR A 154 5.61 9.89 6.18
CA TYR A 154 5.09 9.64 7.53
C TYR A 154 5.87 10.32 8.65
N VAL A 155 6.93 11.05 8.30
CA VAL A 155 7.70 11.87 9.23
C VAL A 155 7.52 13.35 8.86
N PRO A 156 6.71 14.13 9.60
CA PRO A 156 6.40 15.52 9.24
C PRO A 156 7.61 16.42 9.08
N ASN A 157 8.65 16.23 9.88
CA ASN A 157 9.89 17.01 9.78
C ASN A 157 10.63 16.80 8.45
N LEU A 158 10.28 15.75 7.71
CA LEU A 158 10.80 15.45 6.38
C LEU A 158 9.77 15.76 5.27
N GLY A 159 8.67 16.45 5.60
CA GLY A 159 7.61 16.81 4.65
C GLY A 159 6.38 15.91 4.68
N GLY A 160 6.31 14.97 5.62
CA GLY A 160 5.15 14.08 5.78
C GLY A 160 3.90 14.81 6.27
N ASP A 161 2.73 14.35 5.84
CA ASP A 161 1.43 14.90 6.20
C ASP A 161 0.92 14.47 7.57
N PHE A 162 1.59 13.52 8.21
CA PHE A 162 1.15 12.98 9.48
C PHE A 162 1.82 13.72 10.64
N PRO A 163 1.06 14.18 11.64
CA PRO A 163 1.67 14.79 12.81
C PRO A 163 2.58 13.77 13.48
N THR A 164 3.85 14.12 13.66
CA THR A 164 4.76 13.34 14.50
C THR A 164 4.44 13.59 15.95
N PRO A 165 4.43 12.55 16.79
CA PRO A 165 4.46 12.74 18.22
C PRO A 165 5.72 13.52 18.60
N GLN A 166 5.68 14.26 19.70
CA GLN A 166 6.78 15.09 20.22
C GLN A 166 8.13 14.35 20.40
N TYR A 167 8.13 13.05 20.28
CA TYR A 167 9.28 12.16 20.46
C TYR A 167 9.94 11.68 19.17
N GLY A 168 9.61 12.22 18.02
CA GLY A 168 10.28 11.90 16.74
C GLY A 168 10.01 10.52 16.15
N PHE A 169 9.10 9.74 16.73
CA PHE A 169 8.68 8.47 16.16
C PHE A 169 7.61 8.67 15.10
N PRO A 170 7.65 7.90 13.98
CA PRO A 170 6.55 7.91 13.02
C PRO A 170 5.25 7.57 13.73
N TYR A 171 4.20 8.33 13.42
CA TYR A 171 2.91 8.12 14.05
C TYR A 171 2.43 6.70 13.73
N LEU A 172 2.05 5.92 14.74
CA LEU A 172 1.62 4.53 14.54
C LEU A 172 0.48 4.42 13.51
N SER A 173 -0.39 5.43 13.43
CA SER A 173 -1.46 5.51 12.42
C SER A 173 -0.92 5.65 10.99
N GLY A 174 0.18 6.37 10.77
CA GLY A 174 0.86 6.47 9.47
C GLY A 174 1.58 5.17 9.12
N ALA A 175 2.34 4.64 10.06
CA ALA A 175 2.95 3.32 9.93
C ALA A 175 1.89 2.22 9.80
N GLY A 176 0.79 2.30 10.54
CA GLY A 176 -0.35 1.39 10.44
C GLY A 176 -1.02 1.41 9.07
N ARG A 177 -1.17 2.57 8.44
CA ARG A 177 -1.68 2.68 7.06
C ARG A 177 -0.76 2.03 6.04
N LEU A 178 0.55 2.08 6.25
CA LEU A 178 1.52 1.41 5.39
C LEU A 178 1.51 -0.11 5.58
N VAL A 179 1.39 -0.56 6.82
CA VAL A 179 1.32 -2.00 7.15
C VAL A 179 0.01 -2.61 6.68
N LEU A 180 -1.08 -1.84 6.67
CA LEU A 180 -2.39 -2.27 6.17
C LEU A 180 -2.52 -2.16 4.65
N LYS A 181 -1.71 -1.36 3.98
CA LYS A 181 -1.61 -1.29 2.52
C LYS A 181 -0.64 -2.33 1.97
#